data_c37d2118dae86813818a750ec61f34d7
#
_entry.id   c37d2118dae86813818a750ec61f34d7
#
_cell.length_a   1.000
_cell.length_b   1.000
_cell.length_c   1.000
_cell.angle_alpha   90.00
_cell.angle_beta   90.00
_cell.angle_gamma   90.00
#
_symmetry.space_group_name_H-M   'P 1'
#
loop_
_entity.id
_entity.type
_entity.pdbx_description
1 polymer ?
#
loop_
_entity_poly.entity_id
_entity_poly.type
_entity_poly.pdbx_seq_one_letter_code
_entity_poly.pdbx_strand_id
1 'polypeptide(L)'
;MSLHGHRLTYSPEEFNIGQSKCFVLDGNSTAKEKPWVWYAPTLPHHPDPSHSWYIDKLLEKGISFAGCDQGEVRGSPASISRFSDFYNAMVRRGYSKKPVLLGQSRGGLMMLSWAVRNPDMLGGYAGIYPVQNLRSWPMKRNFSTTLHDFGMDEKAFIEKIEEHNPINHLGRMAKSKVPIYIVHGDSDQVVPLEENSGVVQERYQKLGGKVEVEIVPGARHQVIDAFFKSKNLIEFLIKHS
;
A
#
# COMPACT_ATOMS: atom_id res chain seq x y z
N MET A 1 22.16 -2.91 -10.36
CA MET A 1 21.28 -4.07 -10.18
C MET A 1 20.07 -3.90 -11.09
N SER A 2 19.68 -4.87 -11.88
CA SER A 2 18.46 -4.76 -12.65
C SER A 2 17.32 -5.31 -11.78
N LEU A 3 16.40 -4.47 -11.38
CA LEU A 3 15.07 -4.96 -11.06
C LEU A 3 14.52 -5.52 -12.39
N HIS A 4 14.73 -6.85 -12.59
CA HIS A 4 14.24 -7.63 -13.74
C HIS A 4 14.51 -7.09 -15.15
N GLY A 5 15.79 -6.88 -15.52
CA GLY A 5 16.18 -6.67 -16.93
C GLY A 5 15.91 -5.30 -17.52
N HIS A 6 15.24 -4.40 -16.81
CA HIS A 6 15.09 -3.00 -17.20
C HIS A 6 15.93 -2.13 -16.26
N ARG A 7 16.82 -1.31 -16.82
CA ARG A 7 17.54 -0.29 -16.05
C ARG A 7 16.51 0.69 -15.51
N LEU A 8 16.19 0.62 -14.22
CA LEU A 8 15.76 1.81 -13.51
C LEU A 8 16.91 2.81 -13.62
N THR A 9 16.59 4.04 -13.92
CA THR A 9 17.57 5.15 -14.04
C THR A 9 18.34 5.35 -12.73
N TYR A 10 17.85 4.77 -11.64
CA TYR A 10 18.36 4.91 -10.28
C TYR A 10 18.70 3.54 -9.69
N SER A 11 19.84 3.49 -8.98
CA SER A 11 20.23 2.30 -8.21
C SER A 11 19.60 2.40 -6.82
N PRO A 12 18.77 1.42 -6.39
CA PRO A 12 18.25 1.41 -5.03
C PRO A 12 19.38 1.19 -4.02
N GLU A 13 19.29 1.86 -2.89
CA GLU A 13 20.01 1.44 -1.71
C GLU A 13 19.25 0.25 -1.11
N GLU A 14 19.92 -0.89 -0.98
CA GLU A 14 19.37 -2.11 -0.38
C GLU A 14 19.93 -2.28 1.04
N PHE A 15 19.05 -2.69 1.97
CA PHE A 15 19.41 -2.98 3.36
C PHE A 15 18.48 -4.01 3.96
N ASN A 16 18.84 -4.56 5.12
CA ASN A 16 18.02 -5.55 5.81
C ASN A 16 17.49 -5.01 7.15
N ILE A 17 16.30 -5.42 7.50
CA ILE A 17 15.71 -5.26 8.84
C ILE A 17 15.30 -6.64 9.31
N GLY A 18 16.07 -7.21 10.23
CA GLY A 18 15.97 -8.62 10.55
C GLY A 18 16.22 -9.47 9.29
N GLN A 19 15.28 -10.30 8.93
CA GLN A 19 15.35 -11.13 7.73
C GLN A 19 14.72 -10.48 6.48
N SER A 20 14.10 -9.31 6.64
CA SER A 20 13.39 -8.64 5.56
C SER A 20 14.34 -7.80 4.72
N LYS A 21 14.34 -8.02 3.40
CA LYS A 21 15.04 -7.18 2.43
C LYS A 21 14.25 -5.91 2.19
N CYS A 22 14.90 -4.77 2.33
CA CYS A 22 14.31 -3.47 2.13
C CYS A 22 15.09 -2.71 1.06
N PHE A 23 14.42 -1.77 0.42
CA PHE A 23 15.07 -0.87 -0.55
C PHE A 23 14.59 0.57 -0.36
N VAL A 24 15.41 1.50 -0.80
CA VAL A 24 15.02 2.89 -1.00
C VAL A 24 15.65 3.44 -2.28
N LEU A 25 14.82 4.08 -3.09
CA LEU A 25 15.22 4.97 -4.17
C LEU A 25 15.19 6.39 -3.60
N ASP A 26 16.35 6.97 -3.35
CA ASP A 26 16.46 8.30 -2.73
C ASP A 26 16.10 9.40 -3.75
N GLY A 27 15.15 10.25 -3.41
CA GLY A 27 14.78 11.43 -4.20
C GLY A 27 15.77 12.59 -4.09
N ASN A 28 16.88 12.42 -3.33
CA ASN A 28 17.91 13.45 -3.10
C ASN A 28 17.34 14.76 -2.51
N SER A 29 16.31 14.65 -1.66
CA SER A 29 15.75 15.80 -0.98
C SER A 29 16.74 16.42 0.01
N THR A 30 16.83 17.75 0.00
CA THR A 30 17.58 18.55 0.99
C THR A 30 16.72 18.93 2.20
N ALA A 31 15.45 18.53 2.25
CA ALA A 31 14.57 18.79 3.38
C ALA A 31 15.10 18.11 4.65
N LYS A 32 14.85 18.73 5.81
CA LYS A 32 15.24 18.18 7.13
C LYS A 32 14.63 16.80 7.38
N GLU A 33 13.40 16.59 6.97
CA GLU A 33 12.72 15.31 6.92
C GLU A 33 12.46 14.98 5.45
N LYS A 34 13.09 13.91 4.93
CA LYS A 34 12.98 13.54 3.52
C LYS A 34 11.59 13.00 3.22
N PRO A 35 10.83 13.58 2.26
CA PRO A 35 9.52 13.04 1.88
C PRO A 35 9.66 11.68 1.20
N TRP A 36 8.69 10.79 1.41
CA TRP A 36 8.74 9.46 0.81
C TRP A 36 7.38 8.78 0.65
N VAL A 37 7.32 7.91 -0.35
CA VAL A 37 6.21 6.99 -0.57
C VAL A 37 6.65 5.59 -0.14
N TRP A 38 5.81 4.96 0.68
CA TRP A 38 6.01 3.58 1.12
C TRP A 38 5.12 2.64 0.31
N TYR A 39 5.76 1.80 -0.49
CA TYR A 39 5.11 0.90 -1.43
C TYR A 39 4.99 -0.54 -0.89
N ALA A 40 3.87 -1.18 -1.18
CA ALA A 40 3.65 -2.62 -1.05
C ALA A 40 2.78 -3.16 -2.21
N PRO A 41 2.97 -4.41 -2.63
CA PRO A 41 3.84 -5.41 -2.05
C PRO A 41 5.28 -5.24 -2.53
N THR A 42 6.24 -5.30 -1.62
CA THR A 42 7.65 -5.49 -1.99
C THR A 42 7.93 -6.98 -2.00
N LEU A 43 8.21 -7.51 -3.17
CA LEU A 43 8.42 -8.93 -3.43
C LEU A 43 9.56 -9.07 -4.44
N PRO A 44 10.11 -10.26 -4.69
CA PRO A 44 11.19 -10.45 -5.67
C PRO A 44 10.90 -9.89 -7.07
N HIS A 45 9.62 -9.66 -7.43
CA HIS A 45 9.19 -9.14 -8.73
C HIS A 45 8.44 -7.80 -8.64
N HIS A 46 8.46 -7.15 -7.48
CA HIS A 46 7.78 -5.87 -7.26
C HIS A 46 8.63 -4.91 -6.41
N PRO A 47 8.75 -3.64 -6.80
CA PRO A 47 8.20 -3.03 -8.01
C PRO A 47 8.86 -3.57 -9.29
N ASP A 48 8.10 -3.58 -10.40
CA ASP A 48 8.54 -3.97 -11.73
C ASP A 48 8.57 -2.75 -12.69
N PRO A 49 8.96 -2.90 -13.98
CA PRO A 49 9.04 -1.79 -14.92
C PRO A 49 7.76 -0.99 -15.13
N SER A 50 6.58 -1.54 -14.86
CA SER A 50 5.32 -0.79 -14.97
C SER A 50 5.22 0.36 -13.98
N HIS A 51 5.99 0.32 -12.90
CA HIS A 51 6.04 1.31 -11.85
C HIS A 51 6.96 2.50 -12.18
N SER A 52 7.82 2.38 -13.21
CA SER A 52 8.90 3.35 -13.51
C SER A 52 8.36 4.76 -13.67
N TRP A 53 7.25 4.93 -14.39
CA TRP A 53 6.73 6.26 -14.71
C TRP A 53 6.43 7.10 -13.46
N TYR A 54 5.72 6.53 -12.49
CA TYR A 54 5.39 7.31 -11.28
C TYR A 54 6.57 7.37 -10.29
N ILE A 55 7.45 6.36 -10.28
CA ILE A 55 8.69 6.42 -9.51
C ILE A 55 9.56 7.57 -10.00
N ASP A 56 9.78 7.69 -11.31
CA ASP A 56 10.55 8.80 -11.90
C ASP A 56 9.95 10.16 -11.52
N LYS A 57 8.61 10.29 -11.58
CA LYS A 57 7.92 11.53 -11.20
C LYS A 57 8.09 11.89 -9.72
N LEU A 58 8.11 10.90 -8.84
CA LEU A 58 8.37 11.12 -7.41
C LEU A 58 9.82 11.58 -7.19
N LEU A 59 10.79 10.87 -7.77
CA LEU A 59 12.21 11.19 -7.64
C LEU A 59 12.54 12.57 -8.23
N GLU A 60 11.95 12.96 -9.37
CA GLU A 60 12.06 14.30 -9.95
C GLU A 60 11.58 15.41 -8.98
N LYS A 61 10.69 15.08 -8.04
CA LYS A 61 10.18 15.98 -6.99
C LYS A 61 10.93 15.87 -5.66
N GLY A 62 12.01 15.12 -5.61
CA GLY A 62 12.76 14.89 -4.39
C GLY A 62 12.07 13.95 -3.40
N ILE A 63 11.06 13.19 -3.85
CA ILE A 63 10.30 12.26 -3.02
C ILE A 63 10.89 10.87 -3.21
N SER A 64 11.32 10.26 -2.13
CA SER A 64 11.91 8.92 -2.14
C SER A 64 10.83 7.84 -2.26
N PHE A 65 11.19 6.69 -2.82
CA PHE A 65 10.30 5.56 -2.97
C PHE A 65 10.93 4.33 -2.30
N ALA A 66 10.23 3.73 -1.36
CA ALA A 66 10.81 2.69 -0.51
C ALA A 66 9.83 1.56 -0.22
N GLY A 67 10.37 0.39 0.07
CA GLY A 67 9.58 -0.78 0.44
C GLY A 67 10.39 -1.82 1.21
N CYS A 68 9.66 -2.76 1.81
CA CYS A 68 10.24 -3.82 2.61
C CYS A 68 9.54 -5.15 2.28
N ASP A 69 10.32 -6.14 1.86
CA ASP A 69 9.84 -7.48 1.57
C ASP A 69 9.50 -8.22 2.86
N GLN A 70 8.23 -8.40 3.09
CA GLN A 70 7.67 -9.19 4.19
C GLN A 70 7.12 -10.53 3.71
N GLY A 71 7.27 -10.84 2.41
CA GLY A 71 6.59 -11.93 1.75
C GLY A 71 5.09 -11.67 1.55
N GLU A 72 4.36 -12.73 1.33
CA GLU A 72 2.91 -12.73 1.13
C GLU A 72 2.19 -12.73 2.48
N VAL A 73 1.97 -11.57 3.09
CA VAL A 73 1.57 -11.49 4.52
C VAL A 73 0.18 -10.92 4.79
N ARG A 74 -0.57 -10.52 3.80
CA ARG A 74 -2.00 -10.10 3.87
C ARG A 74 -2.38 -9.20 5.03
N GLY A 75 -1.44 -8.38 5.54
CA GLY A 75 -1.70 -7.50 6.68
C GLY A 75 -1.96 -8.21 8.00
N SER A 76 -1.40 -9.40 8.19
CA SER A 76 -1.48 -10.16 9.45
C SER A 76 -0.84 -9.42 10.63
N PRO A 77 -1.23 -9.69 11.88
CA PRO A 77 -0.68 -9.02 13.05
C PRO A 77 0.85 -9.05 13.12
N ALA A 78 1.45 -10.19 12.80
CA ALA A 78 2.91 -10.34 12.77
C ALA A 78 3.56 -9.46 11.69
N SER A 79 2.94 -9.33 10.52
CA SER A 79 3.45 -8.47 9.46
C SER A 79 3.37 -6.98 9.81
N ILE A 80 2.32 -6.57 10.52
CA ILE A 80 2.15 -5.17 10.96
C ILE A 80 3.28 -4.76 11.90
N SER A 81 3.71 -5.63 12.81
CA SER A 81 4.87 -5.37 13.67
C SER A 81 6.14 -5.15 12.85
N ARG A 82 6.45 -6.05 11.91
CA ARG A 82 7.62 -5.92 11.03
C ARG A 82 7.56 -4.69 10.13
N PHE A 83 6.38 -4.30 9.65
CA PHE A 83 6.19 -3.04 8.93
C PHE A 83 6.47 -1.83 9.82
N SER A 84 6.11 -1.89 11.10
CA SER A 84 6.46 -0.84 12.07
C SER A 84 7.97 -0.75 12.31
N ASP A 85 8.68 -1.87 12.28
CA ASP A 85 10.16 -1.87 12.38
C ASP A 85 10.78 -1.18 11.14
N PHE A 86 10.23 -1.42 9.94
CA PHE A 86 10.66 -0.74 8.71
C PHE A 86 10.38 0.78 8.80
N TYR A 87 9.16 1.18 9.16
CA TYR A 87 8.83 2.59 9.37
C TYR A 87 9.81 3.27 10.33
N ASN A 88 10.06 2.66 11.49
CA ASN A 88 10.98 3.20 12.49
C ASN A 88 12.43 3.31 11.96
N ALA A 89 12.87 2.36 11.16
CA ALA A 89 14.17 2.41 10.52
C ALA A 89 14.27 3.56 9.52
N MET A 90 13.24 3.79 8.70
CA MET A 90 13.19 4.92 7.77
C MET A 90 13.23 6.27 8.49
N VAL A 91 12.46 6.42 9.57
CA VAL A 91 12.46 7.64 10.40
C VAL A 91 13.86 7.89 11.00
N ARG A 92 14.53 6.85 11.54
CA ARG A 92 15.92 6.99 12.04
C ARG A 92 16.92 7.38 10.96
N ARG A 93 16.65 7.07 9.69
CA ARG A 93 17.46 7.45 8.52
C ARG A 93 17.14 8.88 8.02
N GLY A 94 16.28 9.63 8.72
CA GLY A 94 15.94 11.01 8.39
C GLY A 94 14.75 11.18 7.43
N TYR A 95 14.00 10.10 7.17
CA TYR A 95 12.77 10.20 6.38
C TYR A 95 11.60 10.72 7.20
N SER A 96 10.64 11.36 6.53
CA SER A 96 9.46 11.94 7.14
C SER A 96 8.69 10.93 8.00
N LYS A 97 8.19 11.38 9.14
CA LYS A 97 7.29 10.60 10.01
C LYS A 97 5.90 10.38 9.39
N LYS A 98 5.63 11.00 8.24
CA LYS A 98 4.34 10.93 7.56
C LYS A 98 4.48 10.54 6.10
N PRO A 99 4.92 9.29 5.79
CA PRO A 99 4.92 8.81 4.42
C PRO A 99 3.51 8.75 3.83
N VAL A 100 3.42 8.80 2.50
CA VAL A 100 2.22 8.30 1.82
C VAL A 100 2.36 6.80 1.59
N LEU A 101 1.35 6.03 1.98
CA LEU A 101 1.32 4.59 1.74
C LEU A 101 0.71 4.33 0.37
N LEU A 102 1.38 3.51 -0.45
CA LEU A 102 0.88 3.07 -1.75
C LEU A 102 0.74 1.55 -1.76
N GLY A 103 -0.50 1.07 -1.78
CA GLY A 103 -0.80 -0.36 -1.84
C GLY A 103 -1.30 -0.80 -3.22
N GLN A 104 -0.56 -1.68 -3.90
CA GLN A 104 -1.01 -2.27 -5.15
C GLN A 104 -1.56 -3.67 -4.90
N SER A 105 -2.74 -4.01 -5.46
CA SER A 105 -3.34 -5.34 -5.37
C SER A 105 -3.31 -5.85 -3.91
N ARG A 106 -2.69 -6.99 -3.64
CA ARG A 106 -2.50 -7.56 -2.29
C ARG A 106 -1.77 -6.62 -1.31
N GLY A 107 -0.91 -5.73 -1.83
CA GLY A 107 -0.25 -4.69 -1.03
C GLY A 107 -1.21 -3.69 -0.42
N GLY A 108 -2.39 -3.52 -1.01
CA GLY A 108 -3.47 -2.69 -0.44
C GLY A 108 -3.86 -3.15 0.95
N LEU A 109 -4.01 -4.47 1.14
CA LEU A 109 -4.35 -5.03 2.45
C LEU A 109 -3.21 -4.85 3.47
N MET A 110 -1.95 -5.03 3.03
CA MET A 110 -0.77 -4.81 3.86
C MET A 110 -0.72 -3.37 4.39
N MET A 111 -0.86 -2.40 3.48
CA MET A 111 -0.76 -0.98 3.81
C MET A 111 -1.99 -0.48 4.58
N LEU A 112 -3.21 -0.87 4.20
CA LEU A 112 -4.42 -0.44 4.91
C LEU A 112 -4.47 -1.01 6.33
N SER A 113 -4.07 -2.28 6.52
CA SER A 113 -4.01 -2.90 7.84
C SER A 113 -3.04 -2.19 8.79
N TRP A 114 -1.90 -1.71 8.26
CA TRP A 114 -0.97 -0.89 9.03
C TRP A 114 -1.53 0.51 9.28
N ALA A 115 -2.11 1.15 8.26
CA ALA A 115 -2.65 2.51 8.31
C ALA A 115 -3.74 2.68 9.38
N VAL A 116 -4.71 1.77 9.44
CA VAL A 116 -5.81 1.85 10.43
C VAL A 116 -5.33 1.70 11.87
N ARG A 117 -4.15 1.12 12.09
CA ARG A 117 -3.52 0.96 13.41
C ARG A 117 -2.60 2.13 13.78
N ASN A 118 -2.08 2.83 12.77
CA ASN A 118 -1.09 3.90 12.93
C ASN A 118 -1.52 5.19 12.16
N PRO A 119 -2.76 5.68 12.32
CA PRO A 119 -3.30 6.74 11.46
C PRO A 119 -2.58 8.09 11.61
N ASP A 120 -1.89 8.32 12.72
CA ASP A 120 -1.13 9.55 12.96
C ASP A 120 0.29 9.50 12.36
N MET A 121 0.69 8.34 11.82
CA MET A 121 2.03 8.08 11.27
C MET A 121 2.08 8.09 9.74
N LEU A 122 1.09 8.63 9.04
CA LEU A 122 1.06 8.71 7.58
C LEU A 122 0.45 10.02 7.09
N GLY A 123 0.89 10.49 5.92
CA GLY A 123 0.36 11.68 5.24
C GLY A 123 -0.87 11.38 4.38
N GLY A 124 -0.98 10.14 3.88
CA GLY A 124 -2.10 9.68 3.06
C GLY A 124 -2.02 8.18 2.76
N TYR A 125 -3.13 7.62 2.28
CA TYR A 125 -3.19 6.25 1.76
C TYR A 125 -3.61 6.27 0.30
N ALA A 126 -2.87 5.60 -0.55
CA ALA A 126 -3.17 5.44 -1.97
C ALA A 126 -3.25 3.95 -2.35
N GLY A 127 -4.03 3.64 -3.39
CA GLY A 127 -4.19 2.28 -3.87
C GLY A 127 -4.28 2.17 -5.39
N ILE A 128 -3.68 1.11 -5.95
CA ILE A 128 -3.88 0.69 -7.35
C ILE A 128 -4.58 -0.68 -7.28
N TYR A 129 -5.85 -0.73 -7.66
CA TYR A 129 -6.76 -1.90 -7.54
C TYR A 129 -6.51 -2.72 -6.25
N PRO A 130 -6.55 -2.06 -5.08
CA PRO A 130 -6.06 -2.66 -3.84
C PRO A 130 -7.04 -3.68 -3.27
N VAL A 131 -6.51 -4.80 -2.78
CA VAL A 131 -7.25 -5.65 -1.84
C VAL A 131 -7.36 -4.91 -0.52
N GLN A 132 -8.59 -4.75 0.01
CA GLN A 132 -8.83 -3.99 1.24
C GLN A 132 -9.72 -4.74 2.24
N ASN A 133 -10.33 -5.83 1.79
CA ASN A 133 -11.30 -6.60 2.54
C ASN A 133 -10.87 -8.07 2.63
N LEU A 134 -10.68 -8.58 3.85
CA LEU A 134 -10.30 -9.97 4.09
C LEU A 134 -11.36 -10.98 3.57
N ARG A 135 -12.64 -10.58 3.54
CA ARG A 135 -13.73 -11.43 3.03
C ARG A 135 -13.80 -11.52 1.50
N SER A 136 -13.05 -10.66 0.79
CA SER A 136 -12.93 -10.67 -0.67
C SER A 136 -11.89 -11.70 -1.13
N TRP A 137 -10.89 -11.28 -1.91
CA TRP A 137 -9.86 -12.15 -2.49
C TRP A 137 -9.17 -13.09 -1.49
N PRO A 138 -8.77 -12.68 -0.25
CA PRO A 138 -8.11 -13.58 0.68
C PRO A 138 -8.94 -14.81 1.03
N MET A 139 -10.19 -14.65 1.42
CA MET A 139 -11.07 -15.78 1.74
C MET A 139 -11.51 -16.57 0.52
N LYS A 140 -11.86 -15.88 -0.57
CA LYS A 140 -12.47 -16.53 -1.74
C LYS A 140 -11.47 -17.31 -2.59
N ARG A 141 -10.19 -16.90 -2.61
CA ARG A 141 -9.19 -17.46 -3.56
C ARG A 141 -7.89 -17.93 -2.90
N ASN A 142 -7.62 -17.56 -1.65
CA ASN A 142 -6.35 -17.83 -0.97
C ASN A 142 -6.53 -18.14 0.52
N PHE A 143 -7.59 -18.86 0.86
CA PHE A 143 -7.98 -19.02 2.25
C PHE A 143 -6.92 -19.75 3.10
N SER A 144 -6.41 -20.90 2.64
CA SER A 144 -5.41 -21.66 3.38
C SER A 144 -4.12 -20.87 3.64
N THR A 145 -3.66 -20.11 2.64
CA THR A 145 -2.48 -19.24 2.80
C THR A 145 -2.78 -18.07 3.75
N THR A 146 -4.02 -17.56 3.73
CA THR A 146 -4.45 -16.52 4.66
C THR A 146 -4.44 -17.02 6.10
N LEU A 147 -4.95 -18.23 6.35
CA LEU A 147 -4.89 -18.86 7.68
C LEU A 147 -3.45 -19.01 8.17
N HIS A 148 -2.56 -19.49 7.29
CA HIS A 148 -1.13 -19.60 7.59
C HIS A 148 -0.51 -18.25 7.97
N ASP A 149 -0.77 -17.17 7.22
CA ASP A 149 -0.22 -15.84 7.50
C ASP A 149 -0.71 -15.27 8.84
N PHE A 150 -1.93 -15.59 9.22
CA PHE A 150 -2.51 -15.18 10.50
C PHE A 150 -2.13 -16.11 11.65
N GLY A 151 -1.56 -17.30 11.38
CA GLY A 151 -1.23 -18.31 12.39
C GLY A 151 -2.49 -18.83 13.09
N MET A 152 -3.60 -18.96 12.36
CA MET A 152 -4.91 -19.36 12.88
C MET A 152 -5.46 -20.55 12.11
N ASP A 153 -6.23 -21.40 12.79
CA ASP A 153 -7.13 -22.34 12.11
C ASP A 153 -8.37 -21.60 11.56
N GLU A 154 -9.16 -22.29 10.76
CA GLU A 154 -10.34 -21.73 10.11
C GLU A 154 -11.35 -21.16 11.10
N LYS A 155 -11.65 -21.91 12.18
CA LYS A 155 -12.62 -21.51 13.19
C LYS A 155 -12.17 -20.21 13.88
N ALA A 156 -10.94 -20.18 14.38
CA ALA A 156 -10.37 -19.02 15.04
C ALA A 156 -10.29 -17.79 14.13
N PHE A 157 -9.97 -18.00 12.83
CA PHE A 157 -9.92 -16.91 11.86
C PHE A 157 -11.30 -16.33 11.58
N ILE A 158 -12.32 -17.20 11.37
CA ILE A 158 -13.70 -16.74 11.10
C ILE A 158 -14.27 -15.98 12.30
N GLU A 159 -14.01 -16.42 13.53
CA GLU A 159 -14.43 -15.73 14.75
C GLU A 159 -13.78 -14.35 14.89
N LYS A 160 -12.55 -14.17 14.40
CA LYS A 160 -11.76 -12.93 14.54
C LYS A 160 -11.65 -12.08 13.30
N ILE A 161 -12.22 -12.50 12.17
CA ILE A 161 -12.02 -11.81 10.88
C ILE A 161 -12.45 -10.34 10.95
N GLU A 162 -13.53 -10.03 11.66
CA GLU A 162 -14.03 -8.65 11.75
C GLU A 162 -13.07 -7.76 12.56
N GLU A 163 -12.38 -8.33 13.54
CA GLU A 163 -11.34 -7.63 14.30
C GLU A 163 -10.10 -7.33 13.45
N HIS A 164 -9.77 -8.24 12.53
CA HIS A 164 -8.60 -8.10 11.68
C HIS A 164 -8.88 -7.34 10.38
N ASN A 165 -10.13 -7.29 9.92
CA ASN A 165 -10.49 -6.70 8.64
C ASN A 165 -10.35 -5.16 8.66
N PRO A 166 -9.39 -4.56 7.92
CA PRO A 166 -9.09 -3.14 8.05
C PRO A 166 -10.25 -2.22 7.67
N ILE A 167 -11.17 -2.66 6.79
CA ILE A 167 -12.35 -1.86 6.43
C ILE A 167 -13.32 -1.62 7.61
N ASN A 168 -13.17 -2.34 8.71
CA ASN A 168 -13.95 -2.14 9.94
C ASN A 168 -13.31 -1.11 10.89
N HIS A 169 -12.09 -0.68 10.62
CA HIS A 169 -11.31 0.20 11.49
C HIS A 169 -11.00 1.57 10.86
N LEU A 170 -11.66 1.92 9.76
CA LEU A 170 -11.47 3.17 9.01
C LEU A 170 -11.75 4.43 9.87
N GLY A 171 -12.56 4.32 10.92
CA GLY A 171 -12.89 5.42 11.81
C GLY A 171 -11.68 6.08 12.47
N ARG A 172 -10.63 5.32 12.75
CA ARG A 172 -9.38 5.86 13.29
C ARG A 172 -8.67 6.78 12.29
N MET A 173 -8.62 6.36 11.01
CA MET A 173 -8.05 7.17 9.92
C MET A 173 -8.89 8.43 9.65
N ALA A 174 -10.23 8.31 9.67
CA ALA A 174 -11.13 9.45 9.49
C ALA A 174 -10.95 10.49 10.60
N LYS A 175 -10.83 10.05 11.86
CA LYS A 175 -10.55 10.93 13.00
C LYS A 175 -9.22 11.68 12.85
N SER A 176 -8.18 11.02 12.33
CA SER A 176 -6.86 11.61 12.04
C SER A 176 -6.84 12.35 10.69
N LYS A 177 -7.98 12.45 10.00
CA LYS A 177 -8.15 13.15 8.71
C LYS A 177 -7.19 12.67 7.61
N VAL A 178 -6.85 11.39 7.60
CA VAL A 178 -5.97 10.79 6.59
C VAL A 178 -6.69 10.80 5.23
N PRO A 179 -6.16 11.46 4.19
CA PRO A 179 -6.78 11.42 2.88
C PRO A 179 -6.54 10.06 2.21
N ILE A 180 -7.51 9.62 1.41
CA ILE A 180 -7.44 8.36 0.66
C ILE A 180 -7.64 8.65 -0.83
N TYR A 181 -6.79 8.04 -1.68
CA TYR A 181 -6.93 8.06 -3.13
C TYR A 181 -6.74 6.66 -3.70
N ILE A 182 -7.66 6.20 -4.54
CA ILE A 182 -7.62 4.85 -5.13
C ILE A 182 -7.91 4.94 -6.63
N VAL A 183 -7.14 4.18 -7.43
CA VAL A 183 -7.45 3.93 -8.84
C VAL A 183 -7.89 2.48 -8.97
N HIS A 184 -9.08 2.22 -9.54
CA HIS A 184 -9.63 0.86 -9.66
C HIS A 184 -10.44 0.68 -10.93
N GLY A 185 -10.40 -0.52 -11.52
CA GLY A 185 -11.22 -0.89 -12.67
C GLY A 185 -12.61 -1.39 -12.23
N ASP A 186 -13.66 -0.98 -12.94
CA ASP A 186 -15.04 -1.43 -12.65
C ASP A 186 -15.35 -2.85 -13.12
N SER A 187 -14.46 -3.44 -13.92
CA SER A 187 -14.58 -4.82 -14.42
C SER A 187 -13.57 -5.80 -13.78
N ASP A 188 -13.00 -5.42 -12.63
CA ASP A 188 -12.06 -6.27 -11.88
C ASP A 188 -12.79 -7.43 -11.18
N GLN A 189 -12.57 -8.65 -11.70
CA GLN A 189 -13.16 -9.88 -11.15
C GLN A 189 -12.22 -10.61 -10.18
N VAL A 190 -10.97 -10.17 -10.06
CA VAL A 190 -10.00 -10.74 -9.11
C VAL A 190 -10.13 -10.06 -7.76
N VAL A 191 -10.17 -8.74 -7.78
CA VAL A 191 -10.39 -7.86 -6.63
C VAL A 191 -11.60 -6.96 -6.95
N PRO A 192 -12.84 -7.45 -6.79
CA PRO A 192 -14.02 -6.69 -7.17
C PRO A 192 -14.07 -5.32 -6.50
N LEU A 193 -14.32 -4.29 -7.31
CA LEU A 193 -14.37 -2.89 -6.86
C LEU A 193 -15.37 -2.72 -5.70
N GLU A 194 -16.57 -3.28 -5.86
CA GLU A 194 -17.67 -3.17 -4.92
C GLU A 194 -17.39 -3.83 -3.57
N GLU A 195 -16.50 -4.85 -3.53
CA GLU A 195 -16.13 -5.54 -2.31
C GLU A 195 -14.91 -4.91 -1.59
N ASN A 196 -14.19 -4.04 -2.25
CA ASN A 196 -12.94 -3.44 -1.79
C ASN A 196 -13.03 -1.91 -1.79
N SER A 197 -12.62 -1.25 -2.87
CA SER A 197 -12.55 0.22 -2.94
C SER A 197 -13.92 0.89 -2.79
N GLY A 198 -14.99 0.27 -3.28
CA GLY A 198 -16.35 0.75 -3.09
C GLY A 198 -16.78 0.74 -1.62
N VAL A 199 -16.48 -0.35 -0.90
CA VAL A 199 -16.75 -0.42 0.55
C VAL A 199 -15.94 0.62 1.33
N VAL A 200 -14.66 0.79 0.97
CA VAL A 200 -13.81 1.81 1.62
C VAL A 200 -14.38 3.20 1.35
N GLN A 201 -14.75 3.51 0.11
CA GLN A 201 -15.33 4.80 -0.25
C GLN A 201 -16.60 5.08 0.55
N GLU A 202 -17.57 4.16 0.50
CA GLU A 202 -18.84 4.30 1.20
C GLU A 202 -18.67 4.52 2.71
N ARG A 203 -17.89 3.64 3.34
CA ARG A 203 -17.70 3.69 4.80
C ARG A 203 -16.91 4.91 5.22
N TYR A 204 -15.85 5.26 4.48
CA TYR A 204 -15.00 6.38 4.83
C TYR A 204 -15.71 7.72 4.68
N GLN A 205 -16.54 7.89 3.63
CA GLN A 205 -17.38 9.07 3.47
C GLN A 205 -18.43 9.20 4.59
N LYS A 206 -19.07 8.11 4.99
CA LYS A 206 -20.01 8.10 6.15
C LYS A 206 -19.33 8.53 7.46
N LEU A 207 -18.03 8.28 7.59
CA LEU A 207 -17.24 8.70 8.75
C LEU A 207 -16.70 10.14 8.62
N GLY A 208 -17.07 10.88 7.57
CA GLY A 208 -16.57 12.23 7.29
C GLY A 208 -15.15 12.28 6.78
N GLY A 209 -14.57 11.15 6.38
CA GLY A 209 -13.23 11.06 5.81
C GLY A 209 -13.18 11.49 4.34
N LYS A 210 -12.04 12.03 3.92
CA LYS A 210 -11.79 12.42 2.53
C LYS A 210 -11.27 11.23 1.74
N VAL A 211 -12.08 10.72 0.79
CA VAL A 211 -11.72 9.63 -0.10
C VAL A 211 -12.15 9.92 -1.52
N GLU A 212 -11.29 9.59 -2.46
CA GLU A 212 -11.54 9.67 -3.89
C GLU A 212 -11.20 8.32 -4.53
N VAL A 213 -12.10 7.82 -5.37
CA VAL A 213 -11.90 6.59 -6.16
C VAL A 213 -12.02 6.94 -7.63
N GLU A 214 -10.88 6.89 -8.33
CA GLU A 214 -10.80 7.02 -9.79
C GLU A 214 -11.18 5.68 -10.43
N ILE A 215 -12.27 5.68 -11.16
CA ILE A 215 -12.74 4.49 -11.88
C ILE A 215 -12.12 4.46 -13.27
N VAL A 216 -11.50 3.33 -13.63
CA VAL A 216 -11.04 3.06 -14.99
C VAL A 216 -12.07 2.17 -15.70
N PRO A 217 -12.89 2.72 -16.62
CA PRO A 217 -14.00 2.00 -17.22
C PRO A 217 -13.54 0.77 -18.01
N GLY A 218 -14.21 -0.37 -17.81
CA GLY A 218 -13.92 -1.65 -18.48
C GLY A 218 -12.60 -2.31 -18.08
N ALA A 219 -11.81 -1.69 -17.20
CA ALA A 219 -10.54 -2.26 -16.80
C ALA A 219 -10.71 -3.40 -15.79
N ARG A 220 -9.90 -4.44 -16.00
CA ARG A 220 -9.82 -5.63 -15.14
C ARG A 220 -8.61 -5.52 -14.20
N HIS A 221 -8.30 -6.60 -13.46
CA HIS A 221 -7.09 -6.72 -12.66
C HIS A 221 -5.85 -6.95 -13.54
N GLN A 222 -5.28 -5.87 -14.07
CA GLN A 222 -4.24 -5.95 -15.10
C GLN A 222 -3.28 -4.76 -15.03
N VAL A 223 -2.08 -4.93 -15.58
CA VAL A 223 -1.10 -3.86 -15.69
C VAL A 223 -1.37 -3.07 -16.97
N ILE A 224 -1.88 -1.85 -16.83
CA ILE A 224 -2.12 -0.90 -17.93
C ILE A 224 -1.75 0.52 -17.52
N ASP A 225 -1.45 1.35 -18.51
CA ASP A 225 -1.06 2.75 -18.32
C ASP A 225 -2.10 3.55 -17.54
N ALA A 226 -3.39 3.28 -17.73
CA ALA A 226 -4.46 3.98 -17.02
C ALA A 226 -4.36 3.85 -15.48
N PHE A 227 -3.82 2.75 -14.97
CA PHE A 227 -3.55 2.59 -13.53
C PHE A 227 -2.20 3.18 -13.13
N PHE A 228 -1.13 2.85 -13.86
CA PHE A 228 0.25 3.15 -13.46
C PHE A 228 0.74 4.52 -13.90
N LYS A 229 -0.01 5.21 -14.79
CA LYS A 229 0.26 6.57 -15.24
C LYS A 229 -0.89 7.54 -14.94
N SER A 230 -1.74 7.22 -13.93
CA SER A 230 -2.78 8.15 -13.46
C SER A 230 -2.14 9.44 -12.96
N LYS A 231 -2.53 10.56 -13.59
CA LYS A 231 -2.06 11.90 -13.19
C LYS A 231 -2.57 12.30 -11.82
N ASN A 232 -3.80 11.95 -11.52
CA ASN A 232 -4.40 12.28 -10.22
C ASN A 232 -3.75 11.50 -9.09
N LEU A 233 -3.41 10.20 -9.33
CA LEU A 233 -2.68 9.40 -8.34
C LEU A 233 -1.31 10.02 -8.03
N ILE A 234 -0.52 10.38 -9.06
CA ILE A 234 0.80 10.98 -8.82
C ILE A 234 0.70 12.35 -8.14
N GLU A 235 -0.27 13.17 -8.48
CA GLU A 235 -0.55 14.44 -7.81
C GLU A 235 -0.89 14.23 -6.33
N PHE A 236 -1.72 13.22 -6.03
CA PHE A 236 -2.03 12.83 -4.65
C PHE A 236 -0.76 12.41 -3.89
N LEU A 237 0.06 11.53 -4.47
CA LEU A 237 1.30 11.07 -3.86
C LEU A 237 2.25 12.23 -3.57
N ILE A 238 2.45 13.14 -4.52
CA ILE A 238 3.33 14.32 -4.36
C ILE A 238 2.80 15.27 -3.27
N LYS A 239 1.50 15.50 -3.26
CA LYS A 239 0.87 16.46 -2.35
C LYS A 239 0.94 16.06 -0.89
N HIS A 240 0.92 14.76 -0.62
CA HIS A 240 0.76 14.21 0.73
C HIS A 240 2.03 13.53 1.30
N SER A 241 3.13 13.48 0.53
CA SER A 241 4.45 12.96 0.97
C SER A 241 5.21 13.90 1.88
#